data_0720f4afa165863f5a8354848cf4c68f
#
_entry.id   0720f4afa165863f5a8354848cf4c68f
#
_cell.length_a   1.000
_cell.length_b   1.000
_cell.length_c   1.000
_cell.angle_alpha   90.00
_cell.angle_beta   90.00
_cell.angle_gamma   90.00
#
_symmetry.space_group_name_H-M   'P 1'
#
loop_
_entity.id
_entity.type
_entity.pdbx_description
1 polymer ?
#
loop_
_entity_poly.entity_id
_entity_poly.type
_entity_poly.pdbx_seq_one_letter_code
_entity_poly.pdbx_strand_id
1 'polypeptide(L)'
;MNKILKIVASLLLVLVASTFVFAQTSSTLNGTAGTLRDDADNFMDVRYYNEVDFSNFFAWTNLSASSATLGYAKKFDNLYLGTYYNGSLWNGSSSTKTTTSDSTSLSKTVKGTHYFDLLFGFSGMALKFDTYFNTNNSVTESTYSITDNKNSNSVFGLTFGGFSISSEKLNIKPWARVGFSILDQTAYSKVEEKILDSTITTTDKSSNLNLFSVKLAADFESGDKDSFFSVFGLAYTLNTAVGANGIIYESVTGMETTTVEREGLKYNTSIIAPSYRFEYNASENLKLAGRVRVNADITTVCEGNTYITGAKPEEMEALTVLTTTEITSNLGLGMQYKLKPNFAMNVGLYAVLPEFNSTKTVTPVGDSKSTTVTSGVDTSFSSSLRTGFVWDINENCALDAYTNIGLTPSFLDSVLGGSLSLGFKYKK
;
A
#
# COMPACT_ATOMS: atom_id res chain seq x y z
N MET A 1 21.66 -27.25 28.72
CA MET A 1 21.95 -26.49 27.51
C MET A 1 22.17 -25.02 27.88
N ASN A 2 23.33 -24.46 27.60
CA ASN A 2 23.79 -23.15 28.09
C ASN A 2 22.87 -22.02 27.64
N LYS A 3 22.51 -21.05 28.52
CA LYS A 3 21.66 -19.87 28.16
C LYS A 3 22.21 -19.12 26.94
N ILE A 4 23.55 -19.07 26.81
CA ILE A 4 24.24 -18.48 25.67
C ILE A 4 23.92 -19.23 24.36
N LEU A 5 23.90 -20.58 24.39
CA LEU A 5 23.57 -21.40 23.21
C LEU A 5 22.11 -21.18 22.73
N LYS A 6 21.18 -20.95 23.67
CA LYS A 6 19.79 -20.63 23.35
C LYS A 6 19.68 -19.23 22.73
N ILE A 7 20.42 -18.24 23.23
CA ILE A 7 20.46 -16.88 22.68
C ILE A 7 21.12 -16.88 21.30
N VAL A 8 22.24 -17.60 21.14
CA VAL A 8 22.94 -17.73 19.85
C VAL A 8 22.09 -18.50 18.85
N ALA A 9 21.42 -19.59 19.25
CA ALA A 9 20.50 -20.32 18.39
C ALA A 9 19.27 -19.47 17.99
N SER A 10 18.73 -18.66 18.92
CA SER A 10 17.66 -17.73 18.62
C SER A 10 18.12 -16.59 17.69
N LEU A 11 19.32 -16.04 17.90
CA LEU A 11 19.95 -15.05 17.02
C LEU A 11 20.28 -15.65 15.63
N LEU A 12 20.79 -16.89 15.58
CA LEU A 12 21.02 -17.60 14.33
C LEU A 12 19.72 -17.92 13.60
N LEU A 13 18.66 -18.29 14.32
CA LEU A 13 17.33 -18.51 13.74
C LEU A 13 16.74 -17.20 13.19
N VAL A 14 16.92 -16.08 13.89
CA VAL A 14 16.55 -14.74 13.42
C VAL A 14 17.42 -14.32 12.24
N LEU A 15 18.73 -14.60 12.25
CA LEU A 15 19.63 -14.31 11.13
C LEU A 15 19.36 -15.20 9.91
N VAL A 16 19.08 -16.49 10.10
CA VAL A 16 18.67 -17.40 9.01
C VAL A 16 17.28 -17.02 8.51
N ALA A 17 16.36 -16.64 9.42
CA ALA A 17 15.08 -16.06 9.03
C ALA A 17 15.25 -14.75 8.27
N SER A 18 16.27 -13.94 8.56
CA SER A 18 16.55 -12.68 7.84
C SER A 18 17.14 -12.85 6.45
N THR A 19 17.53 -14.06 6.04
CA THR A 19 17.98 -14.34 4.68
C THR A 19 16.86 -14.67 3.70
N PHE A 20 15.62 -14.81 4.21
CA PHE A 20 14.43 -15.10 3.39
C PHE A 20 13.32 -14.06 3.66
N VAL A 21 12.65 -13.57 2.72
CA VAL A 21 12.00 -12.29 2.59
C VAL A 21 10.53 -12.33 2.27
N PHE A 22 9.56 -11.53 2.79
CA PHE A 22 8.28 -11.53 2.55
C PHE A 22 7.05 -10.84 2.86
N ALA A 23 5.95 -11.10 2.58
CA ALA A 23 4.60 -10.59 2.38
C ALA A 23 3.92 -10.05 3.66
N GLN A 24 2.96 -9.19 3.45
CA GLN A 24 2.41 -8.25 4.42
C GLN A 24 1.30 -8.76 5.35
N THR A 25 0.85 -9.99 5.24
CA THR A 25 -0.30 -10.51 5.97
C THR A 25 -0.14 -11.99 6.27
N SER A 26 -0.90 -12.52 7.21
CA SER A 26 -0.86 -13.92 7.57
C SER A 26 -1.27 -14.83 6.40
N SER A 27 -0.89 -16.10 6.48
CA SER A 27 -1.35 -17.09 5.51
C SER A 27 -2.86 -17.33 5.60
N THR A 28 -3.45 -17.13 6.77
CA THR A 28 -4.91 -17.24 6.97
C THR A 28 -5.62 -16.17 6.17
N LEU A 29 -5.27 -14.89 6.34
CA LEU A 29 -5.91 -13.81 5.61
C LEU A 29 -5.66 -13.91 4.11
N ASN A 30 -4.42 -14.18 3.69
CA ASN A 30 -4.09 -14.30 2.28
C ASN A 30 -4.67 -15.57 1.65
N GLY A 31 -4.52 -16.72 2.30
CA GLY A 31 -5.04 -17.99 1.82
C GLY A 31 -6.57 -18.05 1.73
N THR A 32 -7.27 -17.20 2.48
CA THR A 32 -8.74 -17.07 2.42
C THR A 32 -9.21 -15.81 1.68
N ALA A 33 -8.40 -15.28 0.78
CA ALA A 33 -8.72 -14.11 -0.04
C ALA A 33 -9.11 -12.84 0.76
N GLY A 34 -8.53 -12.67 1.94
CA GLY A 34 -8.76 -11.50 2.81
C GLY A 34 -10.06 -11.57 3.62
N THR A 35 -10.61 -12.77 3.82
CA THR A 35 -11.89 -12.96 4.51
C THR A 35 -11.74 -13.35 5.97
N LEU A 36 -10.84 -14.28 6.30
CA LEU A 36 -10.53 -14.70 7.67
C LEU A 36 -9.26 -13.99 8.18
N ARG A 37 -9.26 -13.66 9.46
CA ARG A 37 -8.13 -12.98 10.13
C ARG A 37 -7.64 -13.84 11.29
N ASP A 38 -6.37 -13.69 11.62
CA ASP A 38 -5.75 -14.31 12.79
C ASP A 38 -4.94 -13.31 13.65
N ASP A 39 -4.19 -13.80 14.61
CA ASP A 39 -3.39 -12.97 15.52
C ASP A 39 -2.36 -12.10 14.80
N ALA A 40 -1.74 -12.64 13.74
CA ALA A 40 -0.77 -11.87 12.95
C ALA A 40 -1.40 -10.71 12.14
N ASP A 41 -2.69 -10.79 11.85
CA ASP A 41 -3.44 -9.70 11.22
C ASP A 41 -3.96 -8.67 12.22
N ASN A 42 -4.16 -9.09 13.46
CA ASN A 42 -4.83 -8.29 14.50
C ASN A 42 -3.85 -7.53 15.39
N PHE A 43 -2.63 -8.05 15.64
CA PHE A 43 -1.72 -7.51 16.66
C PHE A 43 -1.30 -6.04 16.45
N MET A 44 -1.37 -5.52 15.23
CA MET A 44 -1.10 -4.11 14.89
C MET A 44 -2.35 -3.33 14.47
N ASP A 45 -3.54 -3.93 14.59
CA ASP A 45 -4.80 -3.26 14.27
C ASP A 45 -5.37 -2.59 15.52
N VAL A 46 -5.50 -1.28 15.52
CA VAL A 46 -6.02 -0.50 16.66
C VAL A 46 -7.40 -0.96 17.15
N ARG A 47 -8.18 -1.65 16.31
CA ARG A 47 -9.53 -2.16 16.62
C ARG A 47 -9.52 -3.53 17.29
N TYR A 48 -8.47 -4.33 17.03
CA TYR A 48 -8.44 -5.78 17.34
C TYR A 48 -7.21 -6.21 18.14
N TYR A 49 -6.28 -5.31 18.46
CA TYR A 49 -5.03 -5.63 19.16
C TYR A 49 -5.24 -6.35 20.51
N ASN A 50 -6.35 -6.07 21.17
CA ASN A 50 -6.71 -6.68 22.45
C ASN A 50 -7.37 -8.06 22.31
N GLU A 51 -7.74 -8.46 21.09
CA GLU A 51 -8.29 -9.79 20.77
C GLU A 51 -7.20 -10.82 20.44
N VAL A 52 -5.95 -10.38 20.33
CA VAL A 52 -4.82 -11.29 20.05
C VAL A 52 -4.53 -12.18 21.25
N ASP A 53 -4.55 -13.49 21.01
CA ASP A 53 -4.41 -14.49 22.05
C ASP A 53 -2.95 -14.76 22.38
N PHE A 54 -2.43 -14.04 23.39
CA PHE A 54 -1.15 -14.35 24.06
C PHE A 54 -1.12 -13.72 25.46
N SER A 55 -0.39 -14.34 26.38
CA SER A 55 -0.35 -13.87 27.76
C SER A 55 0.79 -12.89 28.04
N ASN A 56 1.93 -13.02 27.38
CA ASN A 56 3.13 -12.22 27.65
C ASN A 56 3.65 -11.52 26.40
N PHE A 57 3.99 -12.28 25.35
CA PHE A 57 4.46 -11.69 24.11
C PHE A 57 4.07 -12.54 22.89
N PHE A 58 4.01 -11.87 21.75
CA PHE A 58 3.76 -12.42 20.43
C PHE A 58 4.89 -12.00 19.50
N ALA A 59 5.41 -12.90 18.71
CA ALA A 59 6.36 -12.62 17.67
C ALA A 59 5.95 -13.30 16.36
N TRP A 60 6.07 -12.60 15.27
CA TRP A 60 5.70 -13.09 13.96
C TRP A 60 6.68 -12.64 12.90
N THR A 61 6.98 -13.51 11.98
CA THR A 61 7.75 -13.21 10.78
C THR A 61 7.10 -13.87 9.57
N ASN A 62 7.19 -13.26 8.46
CA ASN A 62 6.73 -13.79 7.20
C ASN A 62 7.76 -13.55 6.11
N LEU A 63 7.95 -14.56 5.32
CA LEU A 63 9.07 -14.68 4.42
C LEU A 63 8.66 -14.96 2.95
N SER A 64 8.95 -14.11 1.86
CA SER A 64 8.82 -14.28 0.37
C SER A 64 10.08 -13.85 -0.39
N ALA A 65 10.20 -13.83 -1.70
CA ALA A 65 11.46 -13.59 -2.44
C ALA A 65 12.01 -12.15 -2.44
N SER A 66 11.32 -11.17 -1.90
CA SER A 66 11.70 -9.76 -2.03
C SER A 66 11.50 -8.80 -0.84
N SER A 67 10.83 -9.20 0.27
CA SER A 67 10.59 -8.31 1.45
C SER A 67 10.62 -9.04 2.80
N ALA A 68 11.03 -8.51 3.92
CA ALA A 68 10.96 -9.09 5.26
C ALA A 68 9.83 -8.43 6.04
N THR A 69 9.09 -9.26 6.74
CA THR A 69 8.13 -8.80 7.73
C THR A 69 8.51 -9.31 9.10
N LEU A 70 8.59 -8.42 10.06
CA LEU A 70 8.84 -8.73 11.45
C LEU A 70 7.78 -8.06 12.30
N GLY A 71 7.12 -8.82 13.15
CA GLY A 71 6.15 -8.31 14.11
C GLY A 71 6.51 -8.77 15.52
N TYR A 72 6.34 -7.87 16.47
CA TYR A 72 6.50 -8.17 17.87
C TYR A 72 5.45 -7.42 18.69
N ALA A 73 4.84 -8.08 19.65
CA ALA A 73 3.97 -7.43 20.61
C ALA A 73 4.21 -7.98 22.02
N LYS A 74 3.98 -7.14 23.01
CA LYS A 74 4.10 -7.48 24.43
C LYS A 74 2.96 -6.86 25.23
N LYS A 75 2.43 -7.63 26.18
CA LYS A 75 1.45 -7.17 27.17
C LYS A 75 2.15 -6.93 28.51
N PHE A 76 1.81 -5.80 29.15
CA PHE A 76 2.27 -5.42 30.48
C PHE A 76 1.03 -4.99 31.26
N ASP A 77 0.43 -5.86 32.05
CA ASP A 77 -0.83 -5.60 32.75
C ASP A 77 -1.86 -4.90 31.84
N ASN A 78 -2.01 -3.57 31.99
CA ASN A 78 -2.94 -2.75 31.22
C ASN A 78 -2.31 -2.08 29.97
N LEU A 79 -1.03 -2.33 29.70
CA LEU A 79 -0.33 -1.73 28.57
C LEU A 79 -0.02 -2.79 27.51
N TYR A 80 -0.27 -2.46 26.27
CA TYR A 80 0.10 -3.20 25.08
C TYR A 80 1.12 -2.42 24.26
N LEU A 81 2.19 -3.05 23.85
CA LEU A 81 3.18 -2.50 22.93
C LEU A 81 3.33 -3.43 21.74
N GLY A 82 3.03 -2.93 20.55
CA GLY A 82 3.25 -3.61 19.28
C GLY A 82 4.26 -2.88 18.40
N THR A 83 5.11 -3.62 17.71
CA THR A 83 6.01 -3.11 16.68
C THR A 83 5.93 -3.95 15.44
N TYR A 84 6.01 -3.33 14.30
CA TYR A 84 5.95 -3.99 13.02
C TYR A 84 6.93 -3.35 12.05
N TYR A 85 7.66 -4.18 11.34
CA TYR A 85 8.50 -3.80 10.23
C TYR A 85 8.18 -4.66 9.02
N ASN A 86 8.08 -4.03 7.87
CA ASN A 86 8.04 -4.69 6.58
C ASN A 86 8.87 -3.90 5.58
N GLY A 87 9.77 -4.55 4.90
CA GLY A 87 10.63 -3.86 3.94
C GLY A 87 11.29 -4.79 2.95
N SER A 88 11.71 -4.21 1.83
CA SER A 88 12.61 -4.88 0.90
C SER A 88 13.94 -5.13 1.60
N LEU A 89 14.40 -6.37 1.68
CA LEU A 89 15.74 -6.68 2.25
C LEU A 89 16.87 -6.22 1.34
N TRP A 90 16.55 -6.04 0.08
CA TRP A 90 17.50 -5.55 -0.91
C TRP A 90 16.92 -4.30 -1.51
N ASN A 91 17.60 -3.17 -1.37
CA ASN A 91 17.43 -2.10 -2.32
C ASN A 91 17.80 -2.69 -3.68
N GLY A 92 16.81 -3.11 -4.44
CA GLY A 92 17.03 -3.70 -5.74
C GLY A 92 17.79 -2.71 -6.61
N SER A 93 19.10 -2.90 -6.79
CA SER A 93 19.86 -2.14 -7.76
C SER A 93 20.03 -2.98 -9.01
N SER A 94 19.51 -2.54 -10.12
CA SER A 94 19.77 -3.12 -11.43
C SER A 94 20.60 -2.16 -12.25
N SER A 95 21.56 -2.68 -12.99
CA SER A 95 22.34 -1.90 -13.94
C SER A 95 22.31 -2.62 -15.29
N THR A 96 21.82 -1.93 -16.30
CA THR A 96 21.77 -2.45 -17.67
C THR A 96 22.60 -1.54 -18.57
N LYS A 97 23.57 -2.12 -19.26
CA LYS A 97 24.35 -1.43 -20.27
C LYS A 97 23.92 -1.92 -21.66
N THR A 98 23.46 -1.01 -22.48
CA THR A 98 23.11 -1.29 -23.88
C THR A 98 24.10 -0.53 -24.77
N THR A 99 24.78 -1.25 -25.69
CA THR A 99 25.72 -0.65 -26.64
C THR A 99 25.23 -0.98 -28.04
N THR A 100 25.02 0.05 -28.85
CA THR A 100 24.75 -0.04 -30.28
C THR A 100 25.98 0.50 -31.05
N SER A 101 25.97 0.42 -32.38
CA SER A 101 27.05 0.96 -33.21
C SER A 101 27.37 2.45 -32.96
N ASP A 102 26.31 3.23 -32.59
CA ASP A 102 26.38 4.69 -32.55
C ASP A 102 26.14 5.27 -31.14
N SER A 103 25.75 4.44 -30.16
CA SER A 103 25.50 4.93 -28.81
C SER A 103 25.71 3.87 -27.74
N THR A 104 26.09 4.33 -26.56
CA THR A 104 26.12 3.51 -25.33
C THR A 104 25.19 4.15 -24.31
N SER A 105 24.27 3.37 -23.76
CA SER A 105 23.43 3.78 -22.65
C SER A 105 23.67 2.92 -21.41
N LEU A 106 23.71 3.55 -20.25
CA LEU A 106 23.80 2.92 -18.94
C LEU A 106 22.58 3.29 -18.12
N SER A 107 21.76 2.31 -17.77
CA SER A 107 20.62 2.51 -16.88
C SER A 107 20.89 1.89 -15.52
N LYS A 108 20.70 2.65 -14.45
CA LYS A 108 20.77 2.21 -13.06
C LYS A 108 19.44 2.49 -12.38
N THR A 109 18.88 1.51 -11.70
CA THR A 109 17.63 1.67 -10.94
C THR A 109 17.86 1.19 -9.51
N VAL A 110 17.42 1.99 -8.55
CA VAL A 110 17.40 1.65 -7.11
C VAL A 110 15.96 1.72 -6.61
N LYS A 111 15.47 0.62 -6.06
CA LYS A 111 14.11 0.52 -5.52
C LYS A 111 14.16 -0.03 -4.10
N GLY A 112 13.38 0.55 -3.21
CA GLY A 112 13.23 0.05 -1.84
C GLY A 112 11.93 0.55 -1.23
N THR A 113 11.31 -0.32 -0.43
CA THR A 113 10.05 0.00 0.27
C THR A 113 10.18 -0.47 1.71
N HIS A 114 9.90 0.40 2.66
CA HIS A 114 9.99 0.14 4.09
C HIS A 114 8.77 0.69 4.81
N TYR A 115 8.20 -0.14 5.67
CA TYR A 115 7.14 0.22 6.62
C TYR A 115 7.64 -0.01 8.03
N PHE A 116 7.34 0.90 8.91
CA PHE A 116 7.58 0.74 10.33
C PHE A 116 6.40 1.29 11.12
N ASP A 117 5.83 0.45 11.98
CA ASP A 117 4.67 0.79 12.79
C ASP A 117 4.96 0.55 14.26
N LEU A 118 4.43 1.43 15.11
CA LEU A 118 4.38 1.30 16.56
C LEU A 118 2.93 1.40 17.03
N LEU A 119 2.49 0.47 17.87
CA LEU A 119 1.18 0.49 18.46
C LEU A 119 1.27 0.48 19.99
N PHE A 120 0.60 1.43 20.62
CA PHE A 120 0.42 1.53 22.06
C PHE A 120 -1.05 1.32 22.38
N GLY A 121 -1.36 0.31 23.20
CA GLY A 121 -2.70 0.06 23.71
C GLY A 121 -2.75 0.24 25.23
N PHE A 122 -3.79 0.89 25.72
CA PHE A 122 -4.00 1.12 27.14
C PHE A 122 -5.50 1.18 27.45
N SER A 123 -5.96 0.36 28.40
CA SER A 123 -7.35 0.36 28.89
C SER A 123 -8.41 0.39 27.78
N GLY A 124 -8.23 -0.43 26.73
CA GLY A 124 -9.18 -0.51 25.61
C GLY A 124 -9.02 0.59 24.56
N MET A 125 -8.10 1.53 24.72
CA MET A 125 -7.72 2.51 23.69
C MET A 125 -6.41 2.12 23.03
N ALA A 126 -6.23 2.48 21.76
CA ALA A 126 -5.00 2.27 21.04
C ALA A 126 -4.58 3.48 20.21
N LEU A 127 -3.29 3.71 20.18
CA LEU A 127 -2.63 4.70 19.35
C LEU A 127 -1.58 4.00 18.51
N LYS A 128 -1.66 4.12 17.19
CA LYS A 128 -0.69 3.56 16.26
C LYS A 128 -0.02 4.68 15.49
N PHE A 129 1.28 4.67 15.49
CA PHE A 129 2.12 5.47 14.62
C PHE A 129 2.60 4.60 13.47
N ASP A 130 2.37 5.00 12.25
CA ASP A 130 2.79 4.28 11.05
C ASP A 130 3.67 5.15 10.17
N THR A 131 4.71 4.54 9.60
CA THR A 131 5.60 5.18 8.64
C THR A 131 5.78 4.31 7.40
N TYR A 132 5.91 4.96 6.28
CA TYR A 132 6.19 4.32 5.01
C TYR A 132 7.21 5.13 4.23
N PHE A 133 8.22 4.44 3.73
CA PHE A 133 9.25 5.01 2.87
C PHE A 133 9.35 4.19 1.60
N ASN A 134 9.23 4.83 0.46
CA ASN A 134 9.43 4.21 -0.84
C ASN A 134 10.43 5.03 -1.63
N THR A 135 11.39 4.35 -2.25
CA THR A 135 12.37 4.95 -3.14
C THR A 135 12.39 4.17 -4.46
N ASN A 136 12.24 4.88 -5.55
CA ASN A 136 12.35 4.34 -6.89
C ASN A 136 13.13 5.34 -7.76
N ASN A 137 14.45 5.27 -7.69
CA ASN A 137 15.34 6.15 -8.43
C ASN A 137 15.89 5.43 -9.63
N SER A 138 15.88 6.06 -10.79
CA SER A 138 16.51 5.56 -12.00
C SER A 138 17.34 6.63 -12.67
N VAL A 139 18.57 6.28 -13.01
CA VAL A 139 19.45 7.13 -13.81
C VAL A 139 19.72 6.41 -15.11
N THR A 140 19.50 7.07 -16.23
CA THR A 140 19.87 6.59 -17.56
C THR A 140 20.81 7.61 -18.20
N GLU A 141 22.00 7.18 -18.49
CA GLU A 141 23.04 7.98 -19.17
C GLU A 141 23.24 7.44 -20.57
N SER A 142 23.19 8.32 -21.54
CA SER A 142 23.56 8.02 -22.93
C SER A 142 24.62 9.01 -23.43
N THR A 143 25.08 8.83 -24.65
CA THR A 143 26.10 9.70 -25.25
C THR A 143 25.67 11.16 -25.31
N TYR A 144 24.36 11.43 -25.39
CA TYR A 144 23.82 12.78 -25.59
C TYR A 144 22.75 13.16 -24.56
N SER A 145 22.40 12.28 -23.63
CA SER A 145 21.36 12.59 -22.66
C SER A 145 21.63 11.93 -21.31
N ILE A 146 21.20 12.61 -20.27
CA ILE A 146 21.14 12.09 -18.90
C ILE A 146 19.70 12.25 -18.43
N THR A 147 19.08 11.17 -18.00
CA THR A 147 17.77 11.18 -17.36
C THR A 147 17.91 10.65 -15.94
N ASP A 148 17.63 11.47 -14.94
CA ASP A 148 17.62 11.13 -13.52
C ASP A 148 16.20 11.28 -12.99
N ASN A 149 15.53 10.17 -12.73
CA ASN A 149 14.22 10.14 -12.16
C ASN A 149 14.34 9.73 -10.69
N LYS A 150 13.99 10.64 -9.80
CA LYS A 150 13.83 10.39 -8.36
C LYS A 150 12.35 10.36 -8.04
N ASN A 151 11.91 9.23 -7.51
CA ASN A 151 10.56 9.09 -7.01
C ASN A 151 10.65 8.51 -5.60
N SER A 152 10.49 9.36 -4.61
CA SER A 152 10.46 8.93 -3.21
C SER A 152 9.15 9.38 -2.56
N ASN A 153 8.59 8.51 -1.74
CA ASN A 153 7.40 8.78 -0.97
C ASN A 153 7.66 8.47 0.51
N SER A 154 7.48 9.47 1.35
CA SER A 154 7.54 9.33 2.80
C SER A 154 6.17 9.63 3.37
N VAL A 155 5.58 8.65 4.06
CA VAL A 155 4.27 8.77 4.69
C VAL A 155 4.42 8.60 6.20
N PHE A 156 3.74 9.45 6.95
CA PHE A 156 3.63 9.40 8.40
C PHE A 156 2.14 9.39 8.76
N GLY A 157 1.74 8.49 9.62
CA GLY A 157 0.35 8.36 10.05
C GLY A 157 0.22 8.18 11.54
N LEU A 158 -0.87 8.68 12.08
CA LEU A 158 -1.30 8.49 13.45
C LEU A 158 -2.72 7.98 13.43
N THR A 159 -2.93 6.78 13.96
CA THR A 159 -4.23 6.12 14.03
C THR A 159 -4.67 5.97 15.48
N PHE A 160 -5.88 6.35 15.77
CA PHE A 160 -6.52 6.22 17.10
C PHE A 160 -7.72 5.28 17.00
N GLY A 161 -7.91 4.42 18.00
CA GLY A 161 -9.02 3.46 18.06
C GLY A 161 -8.96 2.61 19.32
N GLY A 162 -9.43 1.37 19.24
CA GLY A 162 -9.36 0.37 20.30
C GLY A 162 -10.56 0.35 21.25
N PHE A 163 -11.33 1.41 21.34
CA PHE A 163 -12.55 1.42 22.12
C PHE A 163 -13.74 0.86 21.33
N SER A 164 -14.71 0.34 22.04
CA SER A 164 -15.95 -0.18 21.46
C SER A 164 -17.17 0.33 22.19
N ILE A 165 -18.24 0.53 21.44
CA ILE A 165 -19.57 0.86 21.96
C ILE A 165 -20.43 -0.38 21.73
N SER A 166 -20.75 -1.09 22.80
CA SER A 166 -21.42 -2.39 22.72
C SER A 166 -22.85 -2.30 23.20
N SER A 167 -23.74 -2.98 22.49
CA SER A 167 -25.09 -3.32 22.91
C SER A 167 -25.27 -4.84 22.81
N GLU A 168 -26.43 -5.36 23.20
CA GLU A 168 -26.72 -6.81 23.15
C GLU A 168 -26.53 -7.47 21.77
N LYS A 169 -26.70 -6.71 20.69
CA LYS A 169 -26.69 -7.24 19.31
C LYS A 169 -25.67 -6.60 18.39
N LEU A 170 -25.06 -5.51 18.83
CA LEU A 170 -24.18 -4.71 17.97
C LEU A 170 -22.99 -4.20 18.77
N ASN A 171 -21.81 -4.39 18.21
CA ASN A 171 -20.56 -3.81 18.72
C ASN A 171 -20.00 -2.86 17.68
N ILE A 172 -19.79 -1.60 18.02
CA ILE A 172 -19.25 -0.57 17.13
C ILE A 172 -17.83 -0.27 17.53
N LYS A 173 -16.88 -0.41 16.60
CA LYS A 173 -15.45 -0.09 16.77
C LYS A 173 -15.06 1.09 15.88
N PRO A 174 -15.20 2.34 16.37
CA PRO A 174 -14.77 3.51 15.62
C PRO A 174 -13.24 3.67 15.68
N TRP A 175 -12.69 4.28 14.63
CA TRP A 175 -11.30 4.65 14.56
C TRP A 175 -11.06 5.82 13.62
N ALA A 176 -9.97 6.54 13.83
CA ALA A 176 -9.60 7.66 13.01
C ALA A 176 -8.09 7.62 12.69
N ARG A 177 -7.71 8.12 11.53
CA ARG A 177 -6.30 8.27 11.13
C ARG A 177 -6.07 9.63 10.53
N VAL A 178 -4.97 10.24 10.92
CA VAL A 178 -4.40 11.43 10.28
C VAL A 178 -3.07 11.02 9.66
N GLY A 179 -2.84 11.44 8.43
CA GLY A 179 -1.62 11.12 7.69
C GLY A 179 -1.06 12.34 7.00
N PHE A 180 0.25 12.36 6.88
CA PHE A 180 1.00 13.32 6.09
C PHE A 180 1.97 12.56 5.19
N SER A 181 2.06 12.93 3.92
CA SER A 181 3.06 12.36 3.02
C SER A 181 3.77 13.42 2.21
N ILE A 182 5.04 13.18 1.98
CA ILE A 182 5.90 13.94 1.09
C ILE A 182 6.19 13.04 -0.11
N LEU A 183 5.71 13.45 -1.27
CA LEU A 183 6.00 12.79 -2.52
C LEU A 183 7.02 13.64 -3.28
N ASP A 184 8.26 13.18 -3.34
CA ASP A 184 9.31 13.78 -4.14
C ASP A 184 9.34 13.06 -5.50
N GLN A 185 8.80 13.73 -6.50
CA GLN A 185 8.79 13.27 -7.90
C GLN A 185 9.69 14.21 -8.72
N THR A 186 10.99 14.14 -8.50
CA THR A 186 11.92 14.92 -9.31
C THR A 186 12.30 14.11 -10.55
N ALA A 187 11.76 14.48 -11.70
CA ALA A 187 12.28 14.06 -12.99
C ALA A 187 13.27 15.12 -13.47
N TYR A 188 14.50 14.71 -13.69
CA TYR A 188 15.53 15.52 -14.29
C TYR A 188 15.91 14.88 -15.62
N SER A 189 15.70 15.61 -16.72
CA SER A 189 16.16 15.19 -18.04
C SER A 189 17.06 16.27 -18.60
N LYS A 190 18.29 15.94 -18.91
CA LYS A 190 19.22 16.80 -19.61
C LYS A 190 19.48 16.16 -20.98
N VAL A 191 19.12 16.88 -22.04
CA VAL A 191 19.43 16.51 -23.42
C VAL A 191 20.41 17.53 -23.94
N GLU A 192 21.55 17.09 -24.43
CA GLU A 192 22.53 17.94 -25.11
C GLU A 192 22.43 17.67 -26.62
N GLU A 193 21.84 18.60 -27.34
CA GLU A 193 21.84 18.58 -28.80
C GLU A 193 22.87 19.57 -29.33
N LYS A 194 23.79 19.07 -30.12
CA LYS A 194 24.75 19.92 -30.88
C LYS A 194 24.14 20.21 -32.25
N ILE A 195 23.60 21.41 -32.41
CA ILE A 195 23.14 21.90 -33.70
C ILE A 195 24.02 23.08 -34.10
N LEU A 196 24.80 22.92 -35.16
CA LEU A 196 25.61 24.00 -35.76
C LEU A 196 26.44 24.80 -34.72
N ASP A 197 27.31 24.13 -33.98
CA ASP A 197 28.18 24.72 -32.95
C ASP A 197 27.47 25.27 -31.68
N SER A 198 26.18 25.14 -31.58
CA SER A 198 25.44 25.46 -30.34
C SER A 198 25.05 24.19 -29.58
N THR A 199 25.16 24.23 -28.26
CA THR A 199 24.66 23.18 -27.36
C THR A 199 23.35 23.62 -26.78
N ILE A 200 22.27 22.88 -27.05
CA ILE A 200 20.96 23.09 -26.42
C ILE A 200 20.89 22.14 -25.23
N THR A 201 20.72 22.68 -24.02
CA THR A 201 20.51 21.90 -22.82
C THR A 201 19.07 22.10 -22.36
N THR A 202 18.30 21.03 -22.35
CA THR A 202 16.94 21.03 -21.82
C THR A 202 16.93 20.34 -20.47
N THR A 203 16.39 20.97 -19.46
CA THR A 203 16.27 20.43 -18.11
C THR A 203 14.82 20.50 -17.65
N ASP A 204 14.20 19.35 -17.42
CA ASP A 204 12.88 19.24 -16.81
C ASP A 204 13.00 18.90 -15.33
N LYS A 205 12.32 19.66 -14.50
CA LYS A 205 12.23 19.40 -13.05
C LYS A 205 10.76 19.38 -12.65
N SER A 206 10.28 18.25 -12.16
CA SER A 206 8.95 18.18 -11.54
C SER A 206 9.00 18.51 -10.05
N SER A 207 7.87 18.95 -9.51
CA SER A 207 7.76 19.49 -8.16
C SER A 207 7.36 18.45 -7.11
N ASN A 208 7.72 18.74 -5.85
CA ASN A 208 7.29 17.95 -4.70
C ASN A 208 5.80 18.16 -4.40
N LEU A 209 5.13 17.09 -3.99
CA LEU A 209 3.74 17.10 -3.58
C LEU A 209 3.64 16.74 -2.09
N ASN A 210 3.05 17.66 -1.30
CA ASN A 210 2.72 17.41 0.10
C ASN A 210 1.25 17.02 0.20
N LEU A 211 0.97 15.84 0.76
CA LEU A 211 -0.37 15.32 0.91
C LEU A 211 -0.73 15.19 2.39
N PHE A 212 -1.87 15.73 2.74
CA PHE A 212 -2.51 15.56 4.05
C PHE A 212 -3.73 14.67 3.90
N SER A 213 -3.91 13.72 4.83
CA SER A 213 -4.98 12.73 4.80
C SER A 213 -5.68 12.65 6.15
N VAL A 214 -7.00 12.67 6.13
CA VAL A 214 -7.84 12.35 7.30
C VAL A 214 -8.76 11.20 6.94
N LYS A 215 -8.80 10.18 7.78
CA LYS A 215 -9.70 9.03 7.63
C LYS A 215 -10.51 8.85 8.91
N LEU A 216 -11.81 8.74 8.75
CA LEU A 216 -12.76 8.38 9.80
C LEU A 216 -13.44 7.06 9.40
N ALA A 217 -13.55 6.13 10.33
CA ALA A 217 -14.15 4.85 10.02
C ALA A 217 -14.78 4.21 11.26
N ALA A 218 -15.70 3.28 11.02
CA ALA A 218 -16.28 2.42 12.04
C ALA A 218 -16.58 1.04 11.48
N ASP A 219 -16.34 0.01 12.29
CA ASP A 219 -16.80 -1.35 12.07
C ASP A 219 -17.99 -1.62 12.97
N PHE A 220 -19.06 -2.16 12.39
CA PHE A 220 -20.29 -2.57 13.03
C PHE A 220 -20.33 -4.09 13.04
N GLU A 221 -20.03 -4.69 14.18
CA GLU A 221 -19.94 -6.13 14.37
C GLU A 221 -21.27 -6.67 14.91
N SER A 222 -21.72 -7.78 14.38
CA SER A 222 -22.96 -8.46 14.77
C SER A 222 -22.84 -9.96 14.68
N GLY A 223 -23.58 -10.67 15.50
CA GLY A 223 -23.60 -12.14 15.54
C GLY A 223 -22.63 -12.75 16.54
N ASP A 224 -22.48 -14.05 16.45
CA ASP A 224 -21.66 -14.86 17.35
C ASP A 224 -20.47 -15.45 16.58
N LYS A 225 -19.26 -15.24 17.10
CA LYS A 225 -18.01 -15.74 16.48
C LYS A 225 -17.95 -17.27 16.40
N ASP A 226 -18.72 -17.97 17.25
CA ASP A 226 -18.75 -19.43 17.25
C ASP A 226 -19.74 -20.01 16.24
N SER A 227 -20.64 -19.22 15.68
CA SER A 227 -21.62 -19.65 14.70
C SER A 227 -21.61 -18.80 13.44
N PHE A 228 -22.22 -17.62 13.46
CA PHE A 228 -22.26 -16.65 12.36
C PHE A 228 -21.91 -15.27 12.89
N PHE A 229 -20.88 -14.69 12.34
CA PHE A 229 -20.37 -13.37 12.68
C PHE A 229 -20.28 -12.49 11.44
N SER A 230 -20.68 -11.25 11.55
CA SER A 230 -20.60 -10.30 10.43
C SER A 230 -20.09 -8.94 10.88
N VAL A 231 -19.43 -8.26 9.96
CA VAL A 231 -18.89 -6.91 10.14
C VAL A 231 -19.27 -6.06 8.93
N PHE A 232 -20.02 -5.00 9.17
CA PHE A 232 -20.22 -3.93 8.22
C PHE A 232 -19.21 -2.81 8.54
N GLY A 233 -18.33 -2.49 7.64
CA GLY A 233 -17.35 -1.42 7.76
C GLY A 233 -17.74 -0.23 6.89
N LEU A 234 -17.61 0.98 7.44
CA LEU A 234 -17.75 2.22 6.69
C LEU A 234 -16.54 3.09 6.95
N ALA A 235 -15.88 3.56 5.88
CA ALA A 235 -14.78 4.49 6.00
C ALA A 235 -14.98 5.69 5.07
N TYR A 236 -14.60 6.86 5.54
CA TYR A 236 -14.48 8.08 4.77
C TYR A 236 -13.05 8.59 4.86
N THR A 237 -12.44 8.89 3.72
CA THR A 237 -11.09 9.46 3.65
C THR A 237 -11.13 10.75 2.85
N LEU A 238 -10.52 11.78 3.38
CA LEU A 238 -10.25 13.03 2.70
C LEU A 238 -8.74 13.17 2.53
N ASN A 239 -8.28 13.32 1.30
CA ASN A 239 -6.89 13.62 0.97
C ASN A 239 -6.83 15.00 0.32
N THR A 240 -5.91 15.82 0.76
CA THR A 240 -5.61 17.12 0.16
C THR A 240 -4.13 17.20 -0.11
N ALA A 241 -3.75 17.58 -1.31
CA ALA A 241 -2.36 17.78 -1.66
C ALA A 241 -2.14 19.12 -2.36
N VAL A 242 -0.99 19.70 -2.07
CA VAL A 242 -0.52 20.92 -2.74
C VAL A 242 0.89 20.67 -3.21
N GLY A 243 1.11 20.77 -4.51
CA GLY A 243 2.42 20.72 -5.13
C GLY A 243 3.18 22.02 -4.92
N ALA A 244 4.48 21.94 -4.75
CA ALA A 244 5.33 23.11 -4.81
C ALA A 244 5.41 23.64 -6.25
N ASN A 245 5.58 24.95 -6.41
CA ASN A 245 5.94 25.52 -7.70
C ASN A 245 7.29 24.97 -8.15
N GLY A 246 7.42 24.66 -9.40
CA GLY A 246 8.64 24.05 -9.95
C GLY A 246 8.98 24.58 -11.33
N ILE A 247 10.25 24.43 -11.69
CA ILE A 247 10.73 24.68 -13.06
C ILE A 247 10.39 23.43 -13.86
N ILE A 248 9.56 23.59 -14.92
CA ILE A 248 9.23 22.48 -15.82
C ILE A 248 10.28 22.34 -16.90
N TYR A 249 10.82 23.47 -17.35
CA TYR A 249 11.67 23.50 -18.51
C TYR A 249 12.70 24.62 -18.38
N GLU A 250 13.94 24.31 -18.64
CA GLU A 250 15.04 25.25 -18.76
C GLU A 250 15.78 24.92 -20.04
N SER A 251 15.86 25.89 -20.96
CA SER A 251 16.62 25.75 -22.20
C SER A 251 17.73 26.78 -22.23
N VAL A 252 18.93 26.34 -22.55
CA VAL A 252 20.11 27.20 -22.73
C VAL A 252 20.54 27.12 -24.19
N THR A 253 20.40 28.21 -24.90
CA THR A 253 20.82 28.34 -26.30
C THR A 253 21.86 29.45 -26.39
N GLY A 254 23.15 29.10 -26.52
CA GLY A 254 24.24 30.06 -26.46
C GLY A 254 24.32 30.75 -25.10
N MET A 255 24.07 32.07 -25.05
CA MET A 255 24.05 32.87 -23.79
C MET A 255 22.64 33.11 -23.26
N GLU A 256 21.60 32.66 -23.93
CA GLU A 256 20.21 32.86 -23.51
C GLU A 256 19.68 31.65 -22.76
N THR A 257 19.09 31.91 -21.60
CA THR A 257 18.43 30.91 -20.78
C THR A 257 16.94 31.24 -20.74
N THR A 258 16.10 30.33 -21.19
CA THR A 258 14.65 30.42 -21.05
C THR A 258 14.21 29.44 -19.97
N THR A 259 13.55 29.94 -18.93
CA THR A 259 13.00 29.13 -17.85
C THR A 259 11.49 29.21 -17.86
N VAL A 260 10.82 28.06 -17.88
CA VAL A 260 9.37 27.95 -17.77
C VAL A 260 9.01 27.39 -16.42
N GLU A 261 8.22 28.12 -15.66
CA GLU A 261 7.75 27.73 -14.33
C GLU A 261 6.31 27.23 -14.40
N ARG A 262 5.98 26.32 -13.49
CA ARG A 262 4.62 25.83 -13.29
C ARG A 262 4.21 26.02 -11.83
N GLU A 263 2.99 26.49 -11.61
CA GLU A 263 2.40 26.49 -10.29
C GLU A 263 2.11 25.08 -9.81
N GLY A 264 2.18 24.88 -8.50
CA GLY A 264 1.93 23.58 -7.90
C GLY A 264 0.49 23.09 -8.13
N LEU A 265 0.35 21.81 -8.41
CA LEU A 265 -0.92 21.13 -8.50
C LEU A 265 -1.69 21.22 -7.18
N LYS A 266 -3.01 21.43 -7.26
CA LYS A 266 -3.93 21.23 -6.14
C LYS A 266 -4.74 19.98 -6.39
N TYR A 267 -4.75 19.10 -5.42
CA TYR A 267 -5.38 17.80 -5.51
C TYR A 267 -6.24 17.55 -4.27
N ASN A 268 -7.49 17.16 -4.49
CA ASN A 268 -8.39 16.76 -3.43
C ASN A 268 -9.07 15.46 -3.82
N THR A 269 -9.06 14.49 -2.91
CA THR A 269 -9.80 13.24 -3.09
C THR A 269 -10.68 12.96 -1.87
N SER A 270 -11.93 12.63 -2.11
CA SER A 270 -12.87 12.10 -1.14
C SER A 270 -13.17 10.65 -1.47
N ILE A 271 -12.97 9.75 -0.51
CA ILE A 271 -13.19 8.30 -0.69
C ILE A 271 -14.23 7.84 0.32
N ILE A 272 -15.28 7.21 -0.17
CA ILE A 272 -16.27 6.50 0.65
C ILE A 272 -16.07 5.01 0.39
N ALA A 273 -15.81 4.24 1.45
CA ALA A 273 -15.47 2.83 1.33
C ALA A 273 -16.33 1.96 2.27
N PRO A 274 -17.56 1.61 1.87
CA PRO A 274 -18.32 0.59 2.54
C PRO A 274 -17.75 -0.80 2.28
N SER A 275 -17.83 -1.66 3.30
CA SER A 275 -17.41 -3.05 3.21
C SER A 275 -18.32 -3.94 4.04
N TYR A 276 -18.47 -5.17 3.63
CA TYR A 276 -19.17 -6.19 4.40
C TYR A 276 -18.34 -7.46 4.42
N ARG A 277 -18.21 -8.06 5.59
CA ARG A 277 -17.52 -9.33 5.82
C ARG A 277 -18.39 -10.20 6.70
N PHE A 278 -18.43 -11.50 6.41
CA PHE A 278 -19.02 -12.49 7.29
C PHE A 278 -18.10 -13.69 7.48
N GLU A 279 -18.29 -14.37 8.58
CA GLU A 279 -17.66 -15.65 8.93
C GLU A 279 -18.76 -16.59 9.41
N TYR A 280 -18.72 -17.83 8.94
CA TYR A 280 -19.70 -18.87 9.27
C TYR A 280 -18.98 -20.18 9.61
N ASN A 281 -19.16 -20.65 10.82
CA ASN A 281 -18.67 -21.95 11.26
C ASN A 281 -19.67 -23.03 10.83
N ALA A 282 -19.47 -23.61 9.64
CA ALA A 282 -20.35 -24.64 9.08
C ALA A 282 -20.24 -25.97 9.86
N SER A 283 -19.09 -26.23 10.51
CA SER A 283 -18.83 -27.30 11.45
C SER A 283 -17.61 -26.97 12.31
N GLU A 284 -17.28 -27.81 13.28
CA GLU A 284 -16.06 -27.69 14.12
C GLU A 284 -14.77 -27.61 13.27
N ASN A 285 -14.78 -28.22 12.09
CA ASN A 285 -13.64 -28.28 11.20
C ASN A 285 -13.71 -27.37 9.99
N LEU A 286 -14.88 -26.77 9.70
CA LEU A 286 -15.09 -26.00 8.48
C LEU A 286 -15.60 -24.60 8.79
N LYS A 287 -14.78 -23.60 8.47
CA LYS A 287 -15.13 -22.18 8.49
C LYS A 287 -15.22 -21.64 7.07
N LEU A 288 -16.32 -20.99 6.76
CA LEU A 288 -16.55 -20.27 5.52
C LEU A 288 -16.56 -18.77 5.78
N ALA A 289 -16.11 -17.97 4.84
CA ALA A 289 -16.14 -16.53 4.97
C ALA A 289 -16.32 -15.85 3.63
N GLY A 290 -16.90 -14.66 3.64
CA GLY A 290 -17.01 -13.81 2.48
C GLY A 290 -16.77 -12.35 2.79
N ARG A 291 -16.33 -11.59 1.80
CA ARG A 291 -16.09 -10.16 1.91
C ARG A 291 -16.45 -9.49 0.60
N VAL A 292 -17.10 -8.35 0.70
CA VAL A 292 -17.25 -7.39 -0.39
C VAL A 292 -16.76 -6.04 0.08
N ARG A 293 -16.08 -5.31 -0.79
CA ARG A 293 -15.67 -3.92 -0.54
C ARG A 293 -15.92 -3.11 -1.80
N VAL A 294 -16.48 -1.93 -1.60
CA VAL A 294 -16.66 -0.92 -2.64
C VAL A 294 -15.87 0.31 -2.22
N ASN A 295 -15.17 0.95 -3.15
CA ASN A 295 -14.62 2.28 -2.97
C ASN A 295 -15.27 3.19 -4.01
N ALA A 296 -15.76 4.33 -3.57
CA ALA A 296 -16.23 5.42 -4.42
C ALA A 296 -15.30 6.60 -4.19
N ASP A 297 -14.46 6.88 -5.17
CA ASP A 297 -13.40 7.88 -5.12
C ASP A 297 -13.80 9.07 -6.00
N ILE A 298 -13.81 10.27 -5.43
CA ILE A 298 -14.04 11.52 -6.14
C ILE A 298 -12.78 12.36 -6.03
N THR A 299 -12.07 12.50 -7.12
CA THR A 299 -10.80 13.22 -7.20
C THR A 299 -10.98 14.50 -8.01
N THR A 300 -10.56 15.62 -7.46
CA THR A 300 -10.50 16.91 -8.17
C THR A 300 -9.06 17.36 -8.24
N VAL A 301 -8.58 17.61 -9.45
CA VAL A 301 -7.25 18.13 -9.76
C VAL A 301 -7.40 19.50 -10.40
N CYS A 302 -6.73 20.50 -9.84
CA CYS A 302 -6.56 21.80 -10.50
C CYS A 302 -5.10 21.88 -10.98
N GLU A 303 -4.92 21.97 -12.28
CA GLU A 303 -3.60 22.16 -12.87
C GLU A 303 -3.10 23.58 -12.59
N GLY A 304 -1.80 23.72 -12.28
CA GLY A 304 -1.16 25.01 -12.11
C GLY A 304 -0.89 25.70 -13.43
N ASN A 305 -0.90 27.02 -13.46
CA ASN A 305 -0.52 27.81 -14.62
C ASN A 305 0.96 27.61 -14.96
N THR A 306 1.26 27.64 -16.25
CA THR A 306 2.62 27.60 -16.79
C THR A 306 2.97 28.96 -17.35
N TYR A 307 4.12 29.50 -17.00
CA TYR A 307 4.59 30.82 -17.45
C TYR A 307 6.12 30.86 -17.57
N ILE A 308 6.60 31.78 -18.41
CA ILE A 308 8.03 32.06 -18.50
C ILE A 308 8.44 32.88 -17.27
N THR A 309 9.56 32.53 -16.63
CA THR A 309 10.07 33.24 -15.45
C THR A 309 10.20 34.74 -15.72
N GLY A 310 9.64 35.55 -14.83
CA GLY A 310 9.57 37.00 -14.95
C GLY A 310 8.41 37.50 -15.75
N ALA A 311 7.61 36.66 -16.42
CA ALA A 311 6.44 37.00 -17.19
C ALA A 311 5.13 36.51 -16.55
N LYS A 312 5.11 36.32 -15.22
CA LYS A 312 3.91 35.88 -14.50
C LYS A 312 2.78 36.91 -14.76
N PRO A 313 1.63 36.49 -15.31
CA PRO A 313 0.50 37.39 -15.53
C PRO A 313 0.02 38.01 -14.22
N GLU A 314 -0.33 39.30 -14.23
CA GLU A 314 -0.92 39.97 -13.06
C GLU A 314 -2.30 39.39 -12.73
N GLU A 315 -3.05 38.96 -13.75
CA GLU A 315 -4.29 38.20 -13.60
C GLU A 315 -4.08 36.77 -14.10
N MET A 316 -4.23 35.79 -13.18
CA MET A 316 -4.18 34.41 -13.55
C MET A 316 -5.46 34.00 -14.25
N GLU A 317 -5.35 33.41 -15.43
CA GLU A 317 -6.48 32.77 -16.09
C GLU A 317 -7.08 31.66 -15.22
N ALA A 318 -8.39 31.48 -15.36
CA ALA A 318 -9.07 30.40 -14.64
C ALA A 318 -8.51 29.04 -15.06
N LEU A 319 -8.16 28.23 -14.07
CA LEU A 319 -7.48 26.95 -14.29
C LEU A 319 -8.40 25.86 -14.85
N THR A 320 -7.84 24.96 -15.61
CA THR A 320 -8.52 23.70 -15.94
C THR A 320 -8.73 22.86 -14.69
N VAL A 321 -9.97 22.45 -14.47
CA VAL A 321 -10.36 21.59 -13.34
C VAL A 321 -10.79 20.23 -13.89
N LEU A 322 -10.10 19.18 -13.44
CA LEU A 322 -10.42 17.80 -13.74
C LEU A 322 -11.09 17.17 -12.50
N THR A 323 -12.29 16.65 -12.66
CA THR A 323 -12.96 15.86 -11.62
C THR A 323 -13.19 14.45 -12.12
N THR A 324 -12.57 13.48 -11.46
CA THR A 324 -12.74 12.04 -11.76
C THR A 324 -13.54 11.39 -10.66
N THR A 325 -14.55 10.62 -11.04
CA THR A 325 -15.29 9.73 -10.15
C THR A 325 -14.97 8.29 -10.55
N GLU A 326 -14.50 7.50 -9.63
CA GLU A 326 -14.11 6.11 -9.82
C GLU A 326 -14.83 5.25 -8.80
N ILE A 327 -15.45 4.15 -9.25
CA ILE A 327 -16.08 3.18 -8.38
C ILE A 327 -15.44 1.83 -8.63
N THR A 328 -14.68 1.36 -7.65
CA THR A 328 -14.03 0.05 -7.69
C THR A 328 -14.67 -0.89 -6.68
N SER A 329 -14.72 -2.16 -7.00
CA SER A 329 -15.24 -3.16 -6.08
C SER A 329 -14.47 -4.47 -6.15
N ASN A 330 -14.40 -5.16 -5.01
CA ASN A 330 -13.76 -6.45 -4.93
C ASN A 330 -14.56 -7.42 -4.05
N LEU A 331 -14.46 -8.69 -4.39
CA LEU A 331 -15.10 -9.81 -3.73
C LEU A 331 -14.02 -10.79 -3.26
N GLY A 332 -14.14 -11.26 -2.03
CA GLY A 332 -13.36 -12.37 -1.50
C GLY A 332 -14.29 -13.46 -0.98
N LEU A 333 -13.99 -14.70 -1.31
CA LEU A 333 -14.60 -15.88 -0.70
C LEU A 333 -13.48 -16.72 -0.11
N GLY A 334 -13.67 -17.22 1.09
CA GLY A 334 -12.65 -17.95 1.83
C GLY A 334 -13.20 -19.16 2.55
N MET A 335 -12.36 -20.17 2.67
CA MET A 335 -12.62 -21.40 3.40
C MET A 335 -11.37 -21.76 4.20
N GLN A 336 -11.56 -22.14 5.45
CA GLN A 336 -10.56 -22.81 6.28
C GLN A 336 -11.09 -24.18 6.69
N TYR A 337 -10.30 -25.21 6.43
CA TYR A 337 -10.64 -26.58 6.82
C TYR A 337 -9.57 -27.18 7.72
N LYS A 338 -9.95 -27.57 8.94
CA LYS A 338 -9.08 -28.24 9.90
C LYS A 338 -9.00 -29.72 9.56
N LEU A 339 -7.90 -30.17 8.99
CA LEU A 339 -7.62 -31.58 8.73
C LEU A 339 -7.25 -32.35 10.02
N LYS A 340 -6.62 -31.63 10.96
CA LYS A 340 -6.26 -32.12 12.30
C LYS A 340 -6.38 -30.96 13.28
N PRO A 341 -6.46 -31.20 14.58
CA PRO A 341 -6.55 -30.12 15.58
C PRO A 341 -5.44 -29.06 15.43
N ASN A 342 -4.27 -29.46 14.97
CA ASN A 342 -3.09 -28.60 14.81
C ASN A 342 -2.73 -28.30 13.34
N PHE A 343 -3.58 -28.63 12.38
CA PHE A 343 -3.30 -28.37 10.96
C PHE A 343 -4.58 -27.97 10.22
N ALA A 344 -4.56 -26.77 9.66
CA ALA A 344 -5.64 -26.22 8.85
C ALA A 344 -5.18 -25.84 7.44
N MET A 345 -6.02 -26.10 6.47
CA MET A 345 -5.86 -25.62 5.08
C MET A 345 -6.77 -24.43 4.83
N ASN A 346 -6.24 -23.48 4.09
CA ASN A 346 -6.94 -22.27 3.65
C ASN A 346 -7.10 -22.27 2.13
N VAL A 347 -8.28 -21.92 1.66
CA VAL A 347 -8.55 -21.71 0.23
C VAL A 347 -9.36 -20.44 0.07
N GLY A 348 -9.04 -19.62 -0.91
CA GLY A 348 -9.75 -18.38 -1.19
C GLY A 348 -9.81 -18.05 -2.67
N LEU A 349 -10.91 -17.43 -3.06
CA LEU A 349 -11.11 -16.84 -4.37
C LEU A 349 -11.23 -15.33 -4.19
N TYR A 350 -10.39 -14.59 -4.87
CA TYR A 350 -10.43 -13.14 -4.90
C TYR A 350 -10.76 -12.67 -6.31
N ALA A 351 -11.64 -11.69 -6.42
CA ALA A 351 -12.01 -11.08 -7.68
C ALA A 351 -12.07 -9.55 -7.55
N VAL A 352 -11.53 -8.87 -8.54
CA VAL A 352 -11.78 -7.46 -8.80
C VAL A 352 -12.86 -7.36 -9.85
N LEU A 353 -13.93 -6.66 -9.52
CA LEU A 353 -15.08 -6.49 -10.41
C LEU A 353 -14.84 -5.31 -11.37
N PRO A 354 -15.60 -5.24 -12.48
CA PRO A 354 -15.52 -4.12 -13.40
C PRO A 354 -15.61 -2.76 -12.70
N GLU A 355 -14.82 -1.83 -13.18
CA GLU A 355 -14.69 -0.49 -12.62
C GLU A 355 -15.53 0.51 -13.43
N PHE A 356 -16.23 1.40 -12.70
CA PHE A 356 -16.86 2.56 -13.31
C PHE A 356 -15.96 3.77 -13.16
N ASN A 357 -15.75 4.49 -14.26
CA ASN A 357 -14.97 5.71 -14.30
C ASN A 357 -15.75 6.80 -15.04
N SER A 358 -15.78 8.01 -14.47
CA SER A 358 -16.34 9.20 -15.09
C SER A 358 -15.44 10.40 -14.84
N THR A 359 -15.02 11.04 -15.91
CA THR A 359 -14.15 12.21 -15.87
C THR A 359 -14.87 13.43 -16.43
N LYS A 360 -14.92 14.50 -15.64
CA LYS A 360 -15.43 15.81 -16.03
C LYS A 360 -14.26 16.80 -16.10
N THR A 361 -14.04 17.36 -17.27
CA THR A 361 -13.03 18.41 -17.48
C THR A 361 -13.74 19.74 -17.71
N VAL A 362 -13.36 20.75 -16.95
CA VAL A 362 -13.83 22.13 -17.13
C VAL A 362 -12.64 22.99 -17.53
N THR A 363 -12.66 23.48 -18.74
CA THR A 363 -11.59 24.32 -19.31
C THR A 363 -12.13 25.71 -19.54
N PRO A 364 -11.45 26.76 -19.05
CA PRO A 364 -11.79 28.15 -19.38
C PRO A 364 -11.56 28.42 -20.88
N VAL A 365 -12.46 29.17 -21.50
CA VAL A 365 -12.34 29.59 -22.91
C VAL A 365 -12.76 31.05 -22.97
N GLY A 366 -11.81 31.97 -22.81
CA GLY A 366 -12.12 33.41 -22.64
C GLY A 366 -13.05 33.61 -21.44
N ASP A 367 -14.10 34.41 -21.61
CA ASP A 367 -15.11 34.68 -20.57
C ASP A 367 -16.10 33.51 -20.33
N SER A 368 -15.97 32.39 -21.04
CA SER A 368 -16.84 31.24 -20.96
C SER A 368 -16.09 30.01 -20.44
N LYS A 369 -16.86 28.93 -20.15
CA LYS A 369 -16.28 27.62 -19.70
C LYS A 369 -16.76 26.54 -20.66
N SER A 370 -15.80 25.74 -21.16
CA SER A 370 -16.10 24.51 -21.86
C SER A 370 -16.13 23.36 -20.85
N THR A 371 -17.12 22.48 -20.95
CA THR A 371 -17.26 21.31 -20.11
C THR A 371 -17.33 20.06 -20.95
N THR A 372 -16.40 19.14 -20.74
CA THR A 372 -16.40 17.81 -21.35
C THR A 372 -16.61 16.77 -20.28
N VAL A 373 -17.51 15.82 -20.53
CA VAL A 373 -17.74 14.67 -19.64
C VAL A 373 -17.51 13.40 -20.45
N THR A 374 -16.61 12.56 -19.94
CA THR A 374 -16.35 11.22 -20.48
C THR A 374 -16.64 10.21 -19.39
N SER A 375 -17.45 9.19 -19.70
CA SER A 375 -17.72 8.11 -18.76
C SER A 375 -17.58 6.76 -19.45
N GLY A 376 -17.17 5.76 -18.71
CA GLY A 376 -16.97 4.41 -19.20
C GLY A 376 -16.99 3.39 -18.09
N VAL A 377 -17.11 2.13 -18.48
CA VAL A 377 -16.91 0.99 -17.60
C VAL A 377 -15.68 0.26 -18.11
N ASP A 378 -14.65 0.16 -17.26
CA ASP A 378 -13.57 -0.78 -17.52
C ASP A 378 -14.09 -2.18 -17.21
N THR A 379 -14.26 -2.97 -18.25
CA THR A 379 -14.75 -4.36 -18.14
C THR A 379 -13.65 -5.34 -17.78
N SER A 380 -12.46 -4.87 -17.44
CA SER A 380 -11.38 -5.73 -16.99
C SER A 380 -11.81 -6.45 -15.70
N PHE A 381 -11.77 -7.78 -15.76
CA PHE A 381 -12.02 -8.65 -14.63
C PHE A 381 -10.72 -9.37 -14.28
N SER A 382 -10.29 -9.27 -13.03
CA SER A 382 -9.16 -10.05 -12.56
C SER A 382 -9.57 -10.94 -11.40
N SER A 383 -9.07 -12.15 -11.39
CA SER A 383 -9.34 -13.08 -10.30
C SER A 383 -8.10 -13.87 -9.94
N SER A 384 -8.03 -14.31 -8.69
CA SER A 384 -6.93 -15.15 -8.20
C SER A 384 -7.44 -16.23 -7.25
N LEU A 385 -6.87 -17.40 -7.40
CA LEU A 385 -7.01 -18.50 -6.47
C LEU A 385 -5.87 -18.38 -5.44
N ARG A 386 -6.23 -18.45 -4.17
CA ARG A 386 -5.28 -18.40 -3.06
C ARG A 386 -5.42 -19.66 -2.25
N THR A 387 -4.32 -20.23 -1.84
CA THR A 387 -4.32 -21.41 -0.99
C THR A 387 -3.16 -21.35 -0.01
N GLY A 388 -3.33 -21.96 1.15
CA GLY A 388 -2.31 -21.98 2.18
C GLY A 388 -2.60 -22.99 3.27
N PHE A 389 -1.73 -23.05 4.25
CA PHE A 389 -1.95 -23.84 5.46
C PHE A 389 -1.40 -23.12 6.68
N VAL A 390 -1.92 -23.52 7.83
CA VAL A 390 -1.39 -23.19 9.16
C VAL A 390 -1.14 -24.50 9.89
N TRP A 391 0.05 -24.65 10.43
CA TRP A 391 0.45 -25.79 11.24
C TRP A 391 0.93 -25.33 12.61
N ASP A 392 0.15 -25.59 13.63
CA ASP A 392 0.54 -25.42 15.02
C ASP A 392 1.48 -26.54 15.41
N ILE A 393 2.78 -26.24 15.47
CA ILE A 393 3.84 -27.21 15.86
C ILE A 393 3.66 -27.60 17.33
N ASN A 394 3.31 -26.61 18.14
CA ASN A 394 2.95 -26.76 19.56
C ASN A 394 2.14 -25.53 20.02
N GLU A 395 1.78 -25.47 21.30
CA GLU A 395 0.97 -24.39 21.88
C GLU A 395 1.54 -22.98 21.65
N ASN A 396 2.87 -22.89 21.46
CA ASN A 396 3.56 -21.61 21.35
C ASN A 396 4.04 -21.30 19.90
N CYS A 397 4.14 -22.30 19.04
CA CYS A 397 4.77 -22.15 17.73
C CYS A 397 3.84 -22.61 16.62
N ALA A 398 3.70 -21.78 15.59
CA ALA A 398 3.01 -22.13 14.35
C ALA A 398 3.87 -21.79 13.12
N LEU A 399 3.76 -22.63 12.12
CA LEU A 399 4.27 -22.40 10.76
C LEU A 399 3.09 -22.18 9.85
N ASP A 400 3.19 -21.21 8.96
CA ASP A 400 2.20 -20.99 7.93
C ASP A 400 2.82 -20.80 6.54
N ALA A 401 2.06 -21.12 5.52
CA ALA A 401 2.45 -20.85 4.13
C ALA A 401 1.23 -20.54 3.30
N TYR A 402 1.42 -19.73 2.28
CA TYR A 402 0.38 -19.52 1.26
C TYR A 402 0.98 -19.26 -0.11
N THR A 403 0.17 -19.50 -1.14
CA THR A 403 0.44 -19.13 -2.53
C THR A 403 -0.73 -18.39 -3.12
N ASN A 404 -0.43 -17.48 -4.05
CA ASN A 404 -1.41 -16.74 -4.82
C ASN A 404 -1.18 -17.01 -6.30
N ILE A 405 -2.23 -17.50 -6.98
CA ILE A 405 -2.22 -17.89 -8.38
C ILE A 405 -3.23 -17.01 -9.11
N GLY A 406 -2.75 -16.14 -10.00
CA GLY A 406 -3.63 -15.34 -10.87
C GLY A 406 -4.39 -16.28 -11.82
N LEU A 407 -5.70 -16.13 -11.91
CA LEU A 407 -6.52 -16.89 -12.86
C LEU A 407 -6.51 -16.15 -14.21
N THR A 408 -5.57 -16.54 -15.07
CA THR A 408 -5.49 -16.06 -16.45
C THR A 408 -6.07 -17.12 -17.40
N PRO A 409 -6.37 -16.79 -18.67
CA PRO A 409 -6.80 -17.77 -19.66
C PRO A 409 -5.81 -18.93 -19.87
N SER A 410 -4.52 -18.71 -19.57
CA SER A 410 -3.49 -19.74 -19.58
C SER A 410 -3.21 -20.21 -18.14
N PHE A 411 -3.76 -21.38 -17.80
CA PHE A 411 -3.59 -21.97 -16.45
C PHE A 411 -2.12 -22.25 -16.12
N LEU A 412 -1.32 -22.69 -17.09
CA LEU A 412 0.12 -22.96 -16.87
C LEU A 412 0.90 -21.70 -16.53
N ASP A 413 0.65 -20.59 -17.24
CA ASP A 413 1.30 -19.29 -16.92
C ASP A 413 0.88 -18.79 -15.55
N SER A 414 -0.37 -19.02 -15.16
CA SER A 414 -0.90 -18.67 -13.85
C SER A 414 -0.19 -19.44 -12.73
N VAL A 415 0.05 -20.72 -12.89
CA VAL A 415 0.73 -21.56 -11.88
C VAL A 415 2.22 -21.21 -11.78
N LEU A 416 2.89 -20.98 -12.91
CA LEU A 416 4.31 -20.60 -12.94
C LEU A 416 4.57 -19.19 -12.41
N GLY A 417 3.60 -18.29 -12.54
CA GLY A 417 3.66 -16.92 -11.99
C GLY A 417 3.24 -16.79 -10.53
N GLY A 418 2.86 -17.89 -9.87
CA GLY A 418 2.42 -17.89 -8.48
C GLY A 418 3.51 -17.48 -7.49
N SER A 419 3.14 -16.73 -6.46
CA SER A 419 4.04 -16.35 -5.35
C SER A 419 3.85 -17.29 -4.16
N LEU A 420 4.94 -17.75 -3.58
CA LEU A 420 4.95 -18.54 -2.34
C LEU A 420 5.46 -17.67 -1.18
N SER A 421 4.78 -17.74 -0.05
CA SER A 421 5.20 -17.11 1.20
C SER A 421 5.18 -18.10 2.35
N LEU A 422 6.13 -17.96 3.27
CA LEU A 422 6.26 -18.76 4.48
C LEU A 422 6.23 -17.83 5.69
N GLY A 423 5.50 -18.19 6.73
CA GLY A 423 5.41 -17.46 7.97
C GLY A 423 5.71 -18.33 9.18
N PHE A 424 6.20 -17.69 10.23
CA PHE A 424 6.43 -18.32 11.53
C PHE A 424 5.87 -17.42 12.62
N LYS A 425 5.11 -18.01 13.55
CA LYS A 425 4.50 -17.33 14.71
C LYS A 425 5.01 -17.96 15.98
N TYR A 426 5.27 -17.13 16.98
CA TYR A 426 5.57 -17.56 18.34
C TYR A 426 4.76 -16.72 19.33
N LYS A 427 4.10 -17.40 20.27
CA LYS A 427 3.34 -16.76 21.35
C LYS A 427 3.65 -17.38 22.69
N LYS A 428 3.66 -16.58 23.77
CA LYS A 428 3.83 -16.99 25.15
C LYS A 428 2.93 -16.17 26.07
#